data_b941822add373ccb4d7c5a82a62cbe71
#
_entry.id   b941822add373ccb4d7c5a82a62cbe71
#
_cell.length_a   1.000
_cell.length_b   1.000
_cell.length_c   1.000
_cell.angle_alpha   90.00
_cell.angle_beta   90.00
_cell.angle_gamma   90.00
#
_symmetry.space_group_name_H-M   'P 1'
#
loop_
_entity.id
_entity.type
_entity.pdbx_description
1 polymer ?
#
loop_
_entity_poly.entity_id
_entity_poly.type
_entity_poly.pdbx_seq_one_letter_code
_entity_poly.pdbx_strand_id
1 'polypeptide(L)'
;MKDFSVALIKSEFRVDSRLLSPELNHRHRTILENIDKYKSQFESLGQLPFETECGYNNSQVRFALLNEDQCYFLLTLMRNNNHIVTAKLKLVKAFRDARNQIVKKDIARIEGKQVRHLETDSIRDLVNYARINGSKNAEMYYITITKMTNAALGIEAGQRDNLSARKLDEIKIAETMVKIAISDGLNA
;
A
#
# COMPACT_ATOMS: atom_id res chain seq x y z
N MET A 1 -15.75 -0.86 16.50
CA MET A 1 -15.96 -1.93 15.51
C MET A 1 -14.72 -1.98 14.66
N LYS A 2 -14.03 -3.12 14.57
CA LYS A 2 -12.83 -3.25 13.73
C LYS A 2 -13.31 -3.45 12.29
N ASP A 3 -12.81 -2.63 11.36
CA ASP A 3 -13.03 -2.82 9.93
C ASP A 3 -12.30 -4.07 9.43
N PHE A 4 -12.77 -4.66 8.33
CA PHE A 4 -12.07 -5.77 7.70
C PHE A 4 -10.65 -5.34 7.32
N SER A 5 -9.65 -6.01 7.88
CA SER A 5 -8.27 -5.83 7.46
C SER A 5 -8.04 -6.66 6.20
N VAL A 6 -7.94 -5.97 5.06
CA VAL A 6 -7.55 -6.56 3.78
C VAL A 6 -6.04 -6.39 3.63
N ALA A 7 -5.32 -7.49 3.50
CA ALA A 7 -3.86 -7.49 3.34
C ALA A 7 -3.49 -7.82 1.89
N LEU A 8 -2.45 -7.15 1.38
CA LEU A 8 -1.85 -7.51 0.08
C LEU A 8 -0.81 -8.62 0.32
N ILE A 9 -1.12 -9.84 -0.14
CA ILE A 9 -0.24 -11.01 0.01
C ILE A 9 0.08 -11.53 -1.39
N LYS A 10 1.35 -11.57 -1.76
CA LYS A 10 1.82 -12.03 -3.09
C LYS A 10 1.04 -11.38 -4.25
N SER A 11 0.88 -10.06 -4.19
CA SER A 11 0.17 -9.25 -5.21
C SER A 11 -1.35 -9.48 -5.30
N GLU A 12 -1.96 -10.17 -4.36
CA GLU A 12 -3.40 -10.38 -4.26
C GLU A 12 -3.94 -9.92 -2.91
N PHE A 13 -5.08 -9.25 -2.93
CA PHE A 13 -5.76 -8.85 -1.69
C PHE A 13 -6.41 -10.05 -1.03
N ARG A 14 -6.10 -10.27 0.25
CA ARG A 14 -6.64 -11.39 1.03
C ARG A 14 -7.16 -10.95 2.37
N VAL A 15 -8.15 -11.69 2.87
CA VAL A 15 -8.76 -11.54 4.19
C VAL A 15 -8.56 -12.83 4.97
N ASP A 16 -8.11 -12.71 6.21
CA ASP A 16 -8.05 -13.79 7.17
C ASP A 16 -9.48 -14.24 7.56
N SER A 17 -9.78 -15.53 7.41
CA SER A 17 -11.09 -16.09 7.71
C SER A 17 -11.51 -15.91 9.17
N ARG A 18 -10.56 -15.70 10.09
CA ARG A 18 -10.86 -15.40 11.50
C ARG A 18 -11.55 -14.04 11.67
N LEU A 19 -11.19 -13.07 10.83
CA LEU A 19 -11.78 -11.73 10.86
C LEU A 19 -13.23 -11.71 10.36
N LEU A 20 -13.64 -12.72 9.59
CA LEU A 20 -15.01 -12.87 9.12
C LEU A 20 -15.94 -13.37 10.23
N SER A 21 -15.42 -14.10 11.21
CA SER A 21 -16.19 -14.73 12.29
C SER A 21 -17.07 -13.74 13.08
N PRO A 22 -16.52 -12.67 13.68
CA PRO A 22 -17.30 -11.71 14.45
C PRO A 22 -18.25 -10.89 13.56
N GLU A 23 -17.87 -10.57 12.35
CA GLU A 23 -18.67 -9.74 11.44
C GLU A 23 -19.86 -10.53 10.86
N LEU A 24 -19.72 -11.83 10.65
CA LEU A 24 -20.78 -12.71 10.16
C LEU A 24 -21.64 -13.28 11.29
N ASN A 25 -21.26 -13.05 12.54
CA ASN A 25 -21.88 -13.66 13.73
C ASN A 25 -21.93 -15.19 13.62
N HIS A 26 -20.85 -15.78 13.08
CA HIS A 26 -20.66 -17.22 12.98
C HIS A 26 -19.37 -17.64 13.67
N ARG A 27 -19.33 -18.85 14.25
CA ARG A 27 -18.09 -19.40 14.80
C ARG A 27 -17.09 -19.63 13.67
N HIS A 28 -15.83 -19.33 13.89
CA HIS A 28 -14.76 -19.54 12.90
C HIS A 28 -14.72 -20.99 12.40
N ARG A 29 -14.96 -21.95 13.29
CA ARG A 29 -15.07 -23.36 12.91
C ARG A 29 -16.13 -23.59 11.81
N THR A 30 -17.31 -22.98 11.92
CA THR A 30 -18.38 -23.11 10.91
C THR A 30 -17.97 -22.49 9.58
N ILE A 31 -17.19 -21.39 9.59
CA ILE A 31 -16.62 -20.81 8.39
C ILE A 31 -15.66 -21.78 7.72
N LEU A 32 -14.75 -22.39 8.49
CA LEU A 32 -13.82 -23.39 7.96
C LEU A 32 -14.53 -24.66 7.45
N GLU A 33 -15.54 -25.13 8.12
CA GLU A 33 -16.38 -26.27 7.69
C GLU A 33 -17.03 -25.98 6.32
N ASN A 34 -17.53 -24.76 6.08
CA ASN A 34 -18.04 -24.35 4.78
C ASN A 34 -16.94 -24.30 3.72
N ILE A 35 -15.76 -23.74 4.05
CA ILE A 35 -14.63 -23.68 3.13
C ILE A 35 -14.15 -25.08 2.76
N ASP A 36 -14.01 -25.98 3.73
CA ASP A 36 -13.59 -27.37 3.52
C ASP A 36 -14.62 -28.16 2.70
N LYS A 37 -15.93 -27.96 2.98
CA LYS A 37 -17.04 -28.61 2.26
C LYS A 37 -17.07 -28.24 0.77
N TYR A 38 -16.78 -26.98 0.43
CA TYR A 38 -16.82 -26.46 -0.93
C TYR A 38 -15.43 -26.13 -1.46
N LYS A 39 -14.41 -26.86 -0.99
CA LYS A 39 -13.00 -26.57 -1.25
C LYS A 39 -12.68 -26.43 -2.74
N SER A 40 -13.18 -27.34 -3.57
CA SER A 40 -12.94 -27.31 -5.02
C SER A 40 -13.51 -26.07 -5.70
N GLN A 41 -14.65 -25.56 -5.24
CA GLN A 41 -15.24 -24.32 -5.73
C GLN A 41 -14.41 -23.10 -5.29
N PHE A 42 -13.93 -23.08 -4.04
CA PHE A 42 -13.02 -22.04 -3.59
C PHE A 42 -11.70 -22.04 -4.38
N GLU A 43 -11.13 -23.21 -4.65
CA GLU A 43 -9.90 -23.36 -5.44
C GLU A 43 -10.09 -22.97 -6.91
N SER A 44 -11.28 -23.10 -7.48
CA SER A 44 -11.59 -22.61 -8.83
C SER A 44 -11.58 -21.08 -8.95
N LEU A 45 -11.75 -20.37 -7.84
CA LEU A 45 -11.69 -18.91 -7.74
C LEU A 45 -10.27 -18.38 -7.43
N GLY A 46 -9.27 -19.24 -7.41
CA GLY A 46 -7.88 -18.91 -7.13
C GLY A 46 -7.25 -19.75 -6.04
N GLN A 47 -5.99 -19.49 -5.74
CA GLN A 47 -5.29 -20.21 -4.67
C GLN A 47 -5.99 -20.01 -3.32
N LEU A 48 -6.13 -21.09 -2.55
CA LEU A 48 -6.73 -21.10 -1.22
C LEU A 48 -5.67 -21.49 -0.16
N PRO A 49 -4.80 -20.54 0.25
CA PRO A 49 -3.78 -20.82 1.26
C PRO A 49 -4.42 -20.95 2.64
N PHE A 50 -3.91 -21.95 3.39
CA PHE A 50 -4.18 -22.11 4.80
C PHE A 50 -2.91 -21.85 5.59
N GLU A 51 -3.06 -21.18 6.71
CA GLU A 51 -2.00 -20.95 7.68
C GLU A 51 -2.42 -21.47 9.04
N THR A 52 -1.43 -21.67 9.92
CA THR A 52 -1.66 -22.11 11.29
C THR A 52 -0.87 -21.21 12.22
N GLU A 53 -1.53 -20.71 13.25
CA GLU A 53 -0.93 -19.86 14.27
C GLU A 53 -1.11 -20.48 15.64
N CYS A 54 -0.12 -20.26 16.52
CA CYS A 54 -0.19 -20.71 17.90
C CYS A 54 -1.19 -19.84 18.67
N GLY A 55 -2.29 -20.41 19.09
CA GLY A 55 -3.31 -19.76 19.89
C GLY A 55 -3.06 -19.91 21.40
N TYR A 56 -4.07 -19.55 22.21
CA TYR A 56 -4.04 -19.70 23.65
C TYR A 56 -3.78 -21.15 24.06
N ASN A 57 -2.96 -21.40 25.07
CA ASN A 57 -2.54 -22.74 25.55
C ASN A 57 -1.86 -23.62 24.49
N ASN A 58 -1.02 -23.06 23.63
CA ASN A 58 -0.33 -23.80 22.57
C ASN A 58 -1.27 -24.55 21.60
N SER A 59 -2.56 -24.18 21.55
CA SER A 59 -3.48 -24.73 20.56
C SER A 59 -3.12 -24.20 19.17
N GLN A 60 -3.13 -25.06 18.17
CA GLN A 60 -2.94 -24.66 16.78
C GLN A 60 -4.26 -24.20 16.18
N VAL A 61 -4.32 -22.94 15.73
CA VAL A 61 -5.49 -22.36 15.07
C VAL A 61 -5.22 -22.26 13.58
N ARG A 62 -5.85 -23.16 12.79
CA ARG A 62 -5.82 -23.11 11.32
C ARG A 62 -6.78 -22.04 10.84
N PHE A 63 -6.39 -21.29 9.81
CA PHE A 63 -7.23 -20.30 9.13
C PHE A 63 -6.92 -20.25 7.63
N ALA A 64 -7.88 -19.74 6.84
CA ALA A 64 -7.73 -19.55 5.40
C ALA A 64 -7.51 -18.07 5.07
N LEU A 65 -6.69 -17.80 4.06
CA LEU A 65 -6.49 -16.47 3.48
C LEU A 65 -7.30 -16.39 2.18
N LEU A 66 -8.49 -15.82 2.28
CA LEU A 66 -9.46 -15.75 1.19
C LEU A 66 -9.22 -14.51 0.32
N ASN A 67 -9.21 -14.68 -1.00
CA ASN A 67 -9.25 -13.56 -1.93
C ASN A 67 -10.66 -12.94 -2.02
N GLU A 68 -10.82 -11.90 -2.81
CA GLU A 68 -12.09 -11.16 -2.93
C GLU A 68 -13.23 -12.07 -3.41
N ASP A 69 -13.00 -12.85 -4.47
CA ASP A 69 -14.02 -13.73 -5.06
C ASP A 69 -14.39 -14.87 -4.10
N GLN A 70 -13.40 -15.43 -3.41
CA GLN A 70 -13.61 -16.44 -2.37
C GLN A 70 -14.42 -15.88 -1.18
N CYS A 71 -14.15 -14.63 -0.79
CA CYS A 71 -14.96 -13.97 0.23
C CYS A 71 -16.40 -13.78 -0.22
N TYR A 72 -16.62 -13.33 -1.45
CA TYR A 72 -17.97 -13.19 -1.99
C TYR A 72 -18.67 -14.54 -2.11
N PHE A 73 -17.99 -15.57 -2.56
CA PHE A 73 -18.54 -16.92 -2.63
C PHE A 73 -18.95 -17.43 -1.24
N LEU A 74 -18.07 -17.28 -0.24
CA LEU A 74 -18.41 -17.63 1.15
C LEU A 74 -19.71 -16.95 1.60
N LEU A 75 -19.85 -15.65 1.29
CA LEU A 75 -21.04 -14.89 1.67
C LEU A 75 -22.32 -15.34 0.96
N THR A 76 -22.22 -15.97 -0.23
CA THR A 76 -23.38 -16.56 -0.93
C THR A 76 -23.88 -17.82 -0.25
N LEU A 77 -22.99 -18.55 0.43
CA LEU A 77 -23.34 -19.77 1.18
C LEU A 77 -24.07 -19.49 2.51
N MET A 78 -24.13 -18.22 2.91
CA MET A 78 -24.72 -17.82 4.19
C MET A 78 -26.13 -17.28 3.99
N ARG A 79 -27.04 -17.68 4.92
CA ARG A 79 -28.41 -17.17 4.92
C ARG A 79 -28.43 -15.66 5.18
N ASN A 80 -29.13 -14.91 4.34
CA ASN A 80 -29.26 -13.46 4.50
C ASN A 80 -30.04 -13.11 5.78
N ASN A 81 -29.46 -12.27 6.59
CA ASN A 81 -30.05 -11.52 7.67
C ASN A 81 -29.39 -10.13 7.73
N ASN A 82 -29.89 -9.24 8.58
CA ASN A 82 -29.37 -7.87 8.64
C ASN A 82 -27.84 -7.80 8.94
N HIS A 83 -27.32 -8.72 9.77
CA HIS A 83 -25.89 -8.78 10.06
C HIS A 83 -25.08 -9.20 8.83
N ILE A 84 -25.52 -10.25 8.14
CA ILE A 84 -24.86 -10.75 6.92
C ILE A 84 -24.90 -9.70 5.81
N VAL A 85 -26.02 -9.01 5.61
CA VAL A 85 -26.14 -7.92 4.62
C VAL A 85 -25.18 -6.78 4.95
N THR A 86 -25.08 -6.38 6.22
CA THR A 86 -24.13 -5.36 6.67
C THR A 86 -22.68 -5.81 6.49
N ALA A 87 -22.36 -7.05 6.80
CA ALA A 87 -21.01 -7.60 6.60
C ALA A 87 -20.63 -7.66 5.11
N LYS A 88 -21.56 -8.05 4.23
CA LYS A 88 -21.37 -8.01 2.78
C LYS A 88 -20.99 -6.61 2.30
N LEU A 89 -21.75 -5.60 2.75
CA LEU A 89 -21.49 -4.20 2.37
C LEU A 89 -20.12 -3.71 2.87
N LYS A 90 -19.75 -4.05 4.11
CA LYS A 90 -18.44 -3.71 4.67
C LYS A 90 -17.30 -4.35 3.89
N LEU A 91 -17.44 -5.62 3.53
CA LEU A 91 -16.41 -6.36 2.79
C LEU A 91 -16.20 -5.76 1.40
N VAL A 92 -17.28 -5.46 0.68
CA VAL A 92 -17.23 -4.78 -0.62
C VAL A 92 -16.50 -3.44 -0.51
N LYS A 93 -16.82 -2.64 0.52
CA LYS A 93 -16.13 -1.37 0.76
C LYS A 93 -14.65 -1.57 1.06
N ALA A 94 -14.29 -2.55 1.92
CA ALA A 94 -12.92 -2.81 2.31
C ALA A 94 -12.03 -3.18 1.09
N PHE A 95 -12.48 -4.07 0.21
CA PHE A 95 -11.76 -4.41 -1.01
C PHE A 95 -11.66 -3.23 -1.99
N ARG A 96 -12.75 -2.47 -2.17
CA ARG A 96 -12.72 -1.27 -2.99
C ARG A 96 -11.72 -0.23 -2.47
N ASP A 97 -11.71 0.00 -1.16
CA ASP A 97 -10.84 0.99 -0.54
C ASP A 97 -9.36 0.52 -0.60
N ALA A 98 -9.11 -0.77 -0.44
CA ALA A 98 -7.77 -1.36 -0.63
C ALA A 98 -7.26 -1.17 -2.08
N ARG A 99 -8.08 -1.44 -3.10
CA ARG A 99 -7.72 -1.17 -4.51
C ARG A 99 -7.46 0.31 -4.76
N ASN A 100 -8.33 1.19 -4.25
CA ASN A 100 -8.18 2.62 -4.42
C ASN A 100 -6.89 3.16 -3.79
N GLN A 101 -6.44 2.59 -2.67
CA GLN A 101 -5.16 2.97 -2.05
C GLN A 101 -3.97 2.62 -2.93
N ILE A 102 -3.97 1.45 -3.60
CA ILE A 102 -2.90 1.09 -4.56
C ILE A 102 -2.90 2.06 -5.73
N VAL A 103 -4.05 2.27 -6.37
CA VAL A 103 -4.16 3.20 -7.51
C VAL A 103 -3.67 4.61 -7.14
N LYS A 104 -4.05 5.13 -5.98
CA LYS A 104 -3.57 6.44 -5.49
C LYS A 104 -2.06 6.44 -5.30
N LYS A 105 -1.49 5.36 -4.74
CA LYS A 105 -0.04 5.23 -4.56
C LYS A 105 0.69 5.22 -5.91
N ASP A 106 0.18 4.48 -6.89
CA ASP A 106 0.79 4.38 -8.22
C ASP A 106 0.74 5.72 -8.95
N ILE A 107 -0.38 6.44 -8.88
CA ILE A 107 -0.52 7.80 -9.45
C ILE A 107 0.50 8.74 -8.80
N ALA A 108 0.54 8.80 -7.46
CA ALA A 108 1.49 9.66 -6.74
C ALA A 108 2.95 9.33 -7.09
N ARG A 109 3.26 8.04 -7.33
CA ARG A 109 4.60 7.61 -7.74
C ARG A 109 4.95 8.06 -9.17
N ILE A 110 4.00 7.96 -10.12
CA ILE A 110 4.21 8.40 -11.51
C ILE A 110 4.45 9.92 -11.55
N GLU A 111 3.58 10.69 -10.88
CA GLU A 111 3.70 12.14 -10.77
C GLU A 111 5.02 12.55 -10.08
N GLY A 112 5.39 11.86 -8.99
CA GLY A 112 6.64 12.11 -8.28
C GLY A 112 7.88 11.87 -9.15
N LYS A 113 7.87 10.86 -10.04
CA LYS A 113 8.97 10.65 -10.99
C LYS A 113 9.14 11.81 -11.95
N GLN A 114 8.04 12.39 -12.46
CA GLN A 114 8.09 13.55 -13.36
C GLN A 114 8.68 14.78 -12.65
N VAL A 115 8.24 15.07 -11.43
CA VAL A 115 8.78 16.17 -10.62
C VAL A 115 10.26 15.96 -10.32
N ARG A 116 10.67 14.72 -10.00
CA ARG A 116 12.08 14.39 -9.77
C ARG A 116 12.96 14.62 -10.99
N HIS A 117 12.48 14.33 -12.20
CA HIS A 117 13.22 14.64 -13.41
C HIS A 117 13.44 16.15 -13.56
N LEU A 118 12.38 16.96 -13.36
CA LEU A 118 12.46 18.41 -13.45
C LEU A 118 13.39 19.01 -12.38
N GLU A 119 13.37 18.50 -11.16
CA GLU A 119 14.31 18.90 -10.10
C GLU A 119 15.76 18.56 -10.50
N THR A 120 16.00 17.35 -11.02
CA THR A 120 17.32 16.90 -11.45
C THR A 120 17.87 17.79 -12.58
N ASP A 121 17.03 18.22 -13.52
CA ASP A 121 17.41 19.16 -14.57
C ASP A 121 17.83 20.52 -13.99
N SER A 122 17.06 21.04 -13.02
CA SER A 122 17.42 22.27 -12.32
C SER A 122 18.73 22.16 -11.53
N ILE A 123 18.97 21.01 -10.88
CA ILE A 123 20.24 20.74 -10.20
C ILE A 123 21.39 20.70 -11.21
N ARG A 124 21.19 20.14 -12.40
CA ARG A 124 22.20 20.14 -13.47
C ARG A 124 22.56 21.58 -13.89
N ASP A 125 21.58 22.45 -14.01
CA ASP A 125 21.84 23.87 -14.37
C ASP A 125 22.62 24.56 -13.25
N LEU A 126 22.29 24.33 -11.99
CA LEU A 126 23.05 24.80 -10.83
C LEU A 126 24.49 24.27 -10.82
N VAL A 127 24.70 23.00 -11.12
CA VAL A 127 26.05 22.39 -11.23
C VAL A 127 26.86 23.05 -12.34
N ASN A 128 26.26 23.29 -13.50
CA ASN A 128 26.91 23.96 -14.61
C ASN A 128 27.30 25.40 -14.24
N TYR A 129 26.40 26.15 -13.63
CA TYR A 129 26.67 27.50 -13.13
C TYR A 129 27.82 27.51 -12.12
N ALA A 130 27.81 26.60 -11.15
CA ALA A 130 28.86 26.50 -10.15
C ALA A 130 30.22 26.13 -10.76
N ARG A 131 30.27 25.25 -11.78
CA ARG A 131 31.50 24.92 -12.52
C ARG A 131 32.08 26.13 -13.24
N ILE A 132 31.25 26.91 -13.95
CA ILE A 132 31.67 28.12 -14.65
C ILE A 132 32.26 29.13 -13.66
N ASN A 133 31.70 29.20 -12.44
CA ASN A 133 32.19 30.07 -11.38
C ASN A 133 33.31 29.45 -10.51
N GLY A 134 33.97 28.40 -10.98
CA GLY A 134 35.21 27.86 -10.39
C GLY A 134 35.01 26.92 -9.20
N SER A 135 33.80 26.42 -8.95
CA SER A 135 33.54 25.44 -7.88
C SER A 135 34.18 24.08 -8.19
N LYS A 136 35.05 23.60 -7.30
CA LYS A 136 35.69 22.28 -7.42
C LYS A 136 34.78 21.15 -7.04
N ASN A 137 33.69 21.43 -6.32
CA ASN A 137 32.77 20.42 -5.74
C ASN A 137 31.34 20.50 -6.30
N ALA A 138 31.18 21.09 -7.50
CA ALA A 138 29.86 21.30 -8.10
C ALA A 138 29.03 20.03 -8.22
N GLU A 139 29.63 18.88 -8.51
CA GLU A 139 28.94 17.57 -8.59
C GLU A 139 28.30 17.13 -7.29
N MET A 140 28.80 17.61 -6.15
CA MET A 140 28.24 17.25 -4.85
C MET A 140 26.82 17.78 -4.63
N TYR A 141 26.37 18.78 -5.42
CA TYR A 141 25.01 19.31 -5.30
C TYR A 141 23.93 18.25 -5.51
N TYR A 142 24.12 17.29 -6.42
CA TYR A 142 23.17 16.18 -6.61
C TYR A 142 22.95 15.40 -5.33
N ILE A 143 24.03 15.04 -4.64
CA ILE A 143 23.95 14.25 -3.41
C ILE A 143 23.45 15.12 -2.25
N THR A 144 23.95 16.34 -2.13
CA THR A 144 23.64 17.24 -1.02
C THR A 144 22.16 17.61 -1.02
N ILE A 145 21.62 18.04 -2.15
CA ILE A 145 20.21 18.43 -2.29
C ILE A 145 19.29 17.22 -2.00
N THR A 146 19.61 16.06 -2.59
CA THR A 146 18.84 14.83 -2.32
C THR A 146 18.85 14.46 -0.84
N LYS A 147 20.01 14.55 -0.16
CA LYS A 147 20.10 14.27 1.27
C LYS A 147 19.32 15.29 2.10
N MET A 148 19.39 16.57 1.75
CA MET A 148 18.64 17.63 2.44
C MET A 148 17.13 17.42 2.31
N THR A 149 16.63 17.13 1.12
CA THR A 149 15.20 16.86 0.88
C THR A 149 14.73 15.63 1.68
N ASN A 150 15.50 14.55 1.63
CA ASN A 150 15.17 13.34 2.38
C ASN A 150 15.21 13.58 3.91
N ALA A 151 16.22 14.27 4.41
CA ALA A 151 16.36 14.59 5.83
C ALA A 151 15.23 15.50 6.33
N ALA A 152 14.84 16.51 5.57
CA ALA A 152 13.73 17.41 5.90
C ALA A 152 12.38 16.65 6.03
N LEU A 153 12.23 15.56 5.29
CA LEU A 153 11.02 14.73 5.31
C LEU A 153 11.12 13.49 6.21
N GLY A 154 12.27 13.28 6.87
CA GLY A 154 12.51 12.10 7.71
C GLY A 154 12.50 10.79 6.92
N ILE A 155 13.07 10.79 5.69
CA ILE A 155 13.08 9.64 4.78
C ILE A 155 14.51 9.12 4.66
N GLU A 156 14.69 7.81 4.81
CA GLU A 156 15.96 7.17 4.54
C GLU A 156 16.16 6.88 3.05
N ALA A 157 17.42 6.79 2.62
CA ALA A 157 17.76 6.47 1.25
C ALA A 157 17.19 5.09 0.84
N GLY A 158 16.60 5.02 -0.36
CA GLY A 158 16.05 3.77 -0.90
C GLY A 158 14.65 3.39 -0.40
N GLN A 159 14.04 4.11 0.54
CA GLN A 159 12.73 3.77 1.10
C GLN A 159 11.51 4.26 0.30
N ARG A 160 11.70 5.03 -0.77
CA ARG A 160 10.60 5.67 -1.52
C ARG A 160 9.54 4.68 -2.03
N ASP A 161 9.92 3.46 -2.36
CA ASP A 161 9.02 2.44 -2.87
C ASP A 161 8.05 1.91 -1.80
N ASN A 162 8.41 2.05 -0.53
CA ASN A 162 7.64 1.57 0.62
C ASN A 162 6.77 2.65 1.27
N LEU A 163 6.81 3.89 0.75
CA LEU A 163 6.07 5.01 1.33
C LEU A 163 4.59 4.99 0.94
N SER A 164 3.76 5.61 1.79
CA SER A 164 2.35 5.86 1.50
C SER A 164 2.19 6.92 0.40
N ALA A 165 1.03 6.95 -0.27
CA ALA A 165 0.69 7.98 -1.26
C ALA A 165 0.86 9.40 -0.70
N ARG A 166 0.38 9.66 0.53
CA ARG A 166 0.55 10.95 1.21
C ARG A 166 2.02 11.35 1.35
N LYS A 167 2.88 10.41 1.74
CA LYS A 167 4.32 10.70 1.90
C LYS A 167 5.00 10.96 0.56
N LEU A 168 4.57 10.28 -0.51
CA LEU A 168 5.01 10.55 -1.88
C LEU A 168 4.59 11.95 -2.36
N ASP A 169 3.39 12.42 -1.99
CA ASP A 169 2.94 13.79 -2.28
C ASP A 169 3.76 14.84 -1.51
N GLU A 170 4.12 14.58 -0.25
CA GLU A 170 5.02 15.45 0.52
C GLU A 170 6.40 15.58 -0.14
N ILE A 171 6.96 14.49 -0.67
CA ILE A 171 8.21 14.49 -1.43
C ILE A 171 8.07 15.36 -2.70
N LYS A 172 7.00 15.16 -3.46
CA LYS A 172 6.72 15.92 -4.69
C LYS A 172 6.66 17.42 -4.43
N ILE A 173 6.04 17.85 -3.34
CA ILE A 173 5.99 19.26 -2.94
C ILE A 173 7.39 19.77 -2.60
N ALA A 174 8.17 19.03 -1.80
CA ALA A 174 9.53 19.45 -1.42
C ALA A 174 10.46 19.55 -2.64
N GLU A 175 10.44 18.58 -3.56
CA GLU A 175 11.23 18.61 -4.79
C GLU A 175 10.82 19.78 -5.71
N THR A 176 9.52 20.11 -5.75
CA THR A 176 9.04 21.29 -6.49
C THR A 176 9.57 22.59 -5.88
N MET A 177 9.57 22.70 -4.54
CA MET A 177 10.13 23.87 -3.86
C MET A 177 11.64 24.02 -4.10
N VAL A 178 12.38 22.93 -4.07
CA VAL A 178 13.82 22.94 -4.37
C VAL A 178 14.06 23.39 -5.80
N LYS A 179 13.30 22.89 -6.77
CA LYS A 179 13.37 23.31 -8.17
C LYS A 179 13.16 24.81 -8.32
N ILE A 180 12.11 25.36 -7.68
CA ILE A 180 11.80 26.80 -7.72
C ILE A 180 12.93 27.60 -7.12
N ALA A 181 13.41 27.21 -5.93
CA ALA A 181 14.50 27.93 -5.25
C ALA A 181 15.81 27.98 -6.09
N ILE A 182 16.15 26.88 -6.77
CA ILE A 182 17.29 26.83 -7.66
C ILE A 182 17.06 27.78 -8.86
N SER A 183 15.88 27.72 -9.48
CA SER A 183 15.58 28.57 -10.64
C SER A 183 15.60 30.06 -10.28
N ASP A 184 15.06 30.45 -9.15
CA ASP A 184 15.05 31.83 -8.66
C ASP A 184 16.48 32.30 -8.33
N GLY A 185 17.28 31.45 -7.68
CA GLY A 185 18.68 31.76 -7.34
C GLY A 185 19.61 31.86 -8.55
N LEU A 186 19.32 31.21 -9.67
CA LEU A 186 20.10 31.32 -10.90
C LEU A 186 19.72 32.56 -11.73
N ASN A 187 18.53 33.13 -11.51
CA ASN A 187 18.03 34.33 -12.23
C ASN A 187 18.29 35.64 -11.47
N ALA A 188 18.78 35.58 -10.23
CA ALA A 188 19.09 36.74 -9.39
C ALA A 188 20.53 37.20 -9.57
#